data_1cc82b0eab0395792b925f3057067aaa
#
_entry.id   1cc82b0eab0395792b925f3057067aaa
#
_cell.length_a   1.000
_cell.length_b   1.000
_cell.length_c   1.000
_cell.angle_alpha   90.00
_cell.angle_beta   90.00
_cell.angle_gamma   90.00
#
_symmetry.space_group_name_H-M   'P 1'
#
loop_
_entity.id
_entity.type
_entity.pdbx_description
1 polymer ?
#
loop_
_entity_poly.entity_id
_entity_poly.type
_entity_poly.pdbx_seq_one_letter_code
_entity_poly.pdbx_strand_id
1 'polypeptide(L)'
;MSVSQCDNHVVPEPRVRVIYILGAGRSGSTLLDTVLANHREVVGVGELVNLHRAGWTANEICACGKLGTECDFWTRVKAAWLRRVPAATVEGYVALQQRIEFYSGLGLIQLLRMLRQRISPTPEFQDYLRQTEALYQAIAEASGKSTVVDSSKHPLRGALLAHLRGVDLRLIHLVRDARAVTWSRKKSLQANKPSGVQAAIKARPAWYSVAYWAFINLLSVMVCLLRWRQSLRVRYEDFVVDPRGELARISHVCGLDYAATAQALLSNQPLKVEHPIAGNRMRMQGSVTLKPDWEWRDKLPAGDRAVCWIFGGWLLLAFGYWRRQARPVTQNSRESTGIADQSMTTGRAA
;
A
#
# COMPACT_ATOMS: atom_id res chain seq x y z
N MET A 1 -50.56 -33.23 -10.44
CA MET A 1 -50.13 -31.83 -10.25
C MET A 1 -48.68 -31.85 -9.87
N SER A 2 -47.82 -31.60 -10.81
CA SER A 2 -46.34 -31.61 -10.62
C SER A 2 -45.92 -30.20 -10.22
N VAL A 3 -45.38 -30.06 -9.02
CA VAL A 3 -44.79 -28.79 -8.52
C VAL A 3 -43.39 -28.69 -9.11
N SER A 4 -43.27 -27.78 -10.06
CA SER A 4 -41.97 -27.40 -10.63
C SER A 4 -41.09 -26.76 -9.55
N GLN A 5 -40.00 -27.43 -9.15
CA GLN A 5 -38.93 -26.84 -8.37
C GLN A 5 -38.25 -25.79 -9.26
N CYS A 6 -38.45 -24.52 -8.94
CA CYS A 6 -37.57 -23.45 -9.46
C CYS A 6 -36.19 -23.60 -8.82
N ASP A 7 -35.26 -24.17 -9.58
CA ASP A 7 -33.84 -24.10 -9.23
C ASP A 7 -33.44 -22.62 -9.25
N ASN A 8 -33.29 -22.03 -8.05
CA ASN A 8 -32.62 -20.74 -7.86
C ASN A 8 -31.15 -20.93 -8.22
N HIS A 9 -30.79 -20.76 -9.48
CA HIS A 9 -29.43 -20.55 -9.91
C HIS A 9 -28.94 -19.25 -9.25
N VAL A 10 -28.33 -19.38 -8.08
CA VAL A 10 -27.53 -18.29 -7.48
C VAL A 10 -26.35 -18.06 -8.41
N VAL A 11 -26.46 -17.04 -9.26
CA VAL A 11 -25.33 -16.57 -10.06
C VAL A 11 -24.25 -16.16 -9.06
N PRO A 12 -23.06 -16.78 -9.07
CA PRO A 12 -22.01 -16.42 -8.12
C PRO A 12 -21.66 -14.95 -8.31
N GLU A 13 -21.71 -14.17 -7.21
CA GLU A 13 -21.29 -12.76 -7.25
C GLU A 13 -19.89 -12.64 -7.88
N PRO A 14 -19.68 -11.65 -8.76
CA PRO A 14 -18.39 -11.48 -9.41
C PRO A 14 -17.31 -11.26 -8.34
N ARG A 15 -16.23 -12.02 -8.43
CA ARG A 15 -15.12 -11.93 -7.47
C ARG A 15 -14.51 -10.54 -7.49
N VAL A 16 -14.45 -9.89 -6.33
CA VAL A 16 -13.75 -8.62 -6.18
C VAL A 16 -12.24 -8.86 -6.29
N ARG A 17 -11.57 -8.11 -7.15
CA ARG A 17 -10.10 -8.15 -7.19
C ARG A 17 -9.54 -7.30 -6.06
N VAL A 18 -8.57 -7.86 -5.33
CA VAL A 18 -7.85 -7.14 -4.27
C VAL A 18 -6.37 -7.12 -4.61
N ILE A 19 -5.83 -5.93 -4.84
CA ILE A 19 -4.40 -5.67 -4.95
C ILE A 19 -3.91 -5.29 -3.56
N TYR A 20 -3.23 -6.22 -2.88
CA TYR A 20 -2.75 -6.01 -1.54
C TYR A 20 -1.27 -5.66 -1.54
N ILE A 21 -0.92 -4.47 -1.04
CA ILE A 21 0.46 -4.01 -0.93
C ILE A 21 1.00 -4.39 0.45
N LEU A 22 2.02 -5.23 0.49
CA LEU A 22 2.72 -5.66 1.71
C LEU A 22 4.19 -5.22 1.68
N GLY A 23 4.81 -5.15 2.85
CA GLY A 23 6.19 -4.69 3.03
C GLY A 23 6.37 -3.77 4.23
N ALA A 24 7.59 -3.30 4.44
CA ALA A 24 7.89 -2.44 5.57
C ALA A 24 7.22 -1.06 5.46
N GLY A 25 6.74 -0.51 6.57
CA GLY A 25 6.27 0.87 6.61
C GLY A 25 7.36 1.85 6.15
N ARG A 26 6.97 2.96 5.53
CA ARG A 26 7.84 3.99 4.94
C ARG A 26 8.50 3.58 3.61
N SER A 27 7.99 2.55 2.96
CA SER A 27 8.46 2.07 1.65
C SER A 27 7.76 2.72 0.45
N GLY A 28 6.88 3.70 0.63
CA GLY A 28 6.18 4.37 -0.47
C GLY A 28 4.81 3.77 -0.82
N SER A 29 4.24 2.95 0.08
CA SER A 29 2.95 2.28 -0.16
C SER A 29 1.79 3.24 -0.43
N THR A 30 1.74 4.41 0.21
CA THR A 30 0.71 5.43 -0.06
C THR A 30 0.85 6.02 -1.46
N LEU A 31 2.07 6.21 -1.96
CA LEU A 31 2.31 6.65 -3.33
C LEU A 31 1.83 5.59 -4.33
N LEU A 32 2.23 4.33 -4.14
CA LEU A 32 1.83 3.24 -5.03
C LEU A 32 0.31 3.01 -5.00
N ASP A 33 -0.32 3.06 -3.82
CA ASP A 33 -1.78 3.00 -3.65
C ASP A 33 -2.47 4.10 -4.50
N THR A 34 -2.02 5.36 -4.35
CA THR A 34 -2.58 6.49 -5.12
C THR A 34 -2.40 6.28 -6.62
N VAL A 35 -1.22 5.83 -7.06
CA VAL A 35 -0.96 5.57 -8.49
C VAL A 35 -1.90 4.50 -9.04
N LEU A 36 -2.03 3.37 -8.33
CA LEU A 36 -2.89 2.27 -8.77
C LEU A 36 -4.38 2.65 -8.74
N ALA A 37 -4.78 3.47 -7.77
CA ALA A 37 -6.15 3.95 -7.63
C ALA A 37 -6.59 4.92 -8.75
N ASN A 38 -5.65 5.49 -9.52
CA ASN A 38 -5.98 6.34 -10.66
C ASN A 38 -6.40 5.56 -11.92
N HIS A 39 -6.47 4.24 -11.84
CA HIS A 39 -7.11 3.43 -12.87
C HIS A 39 -8.65 3.45 -12.68
N ARG A 40 -9.41 3.53 -13.78
CA ARG A 40 -10.90 3.67 -13.77
C ARG A 40 -11.63 2.58 -12.98
N GLU A 41 -11.10 1.35 -12.97
CA GLU A 41 -11.72 0.19 -12.31
C GLU A 41 -11.20 -0.03 -10.88
N VAL A 42 -10.35 0.86 -10.35
CA VAL A 42 -9.64 0.64 -9.09
C VAL A 42 -9.99 1.71 -8.07
N VAL A 43 -10.33 1.29 -6.84
CA VAL A 43 -10.45 2.17 -5.68
C VAL A 43 -9.30 1.94 -4.71
N GLY A 44 -8.59 3.00 -4.31
CA GLY A 44 -7.57 2.97 -3.28
C GLY A 44 -8.18 3.27 -1.91
N VAL A 45 -7.98 2.37 -0.97
CA VAL A 45 -8.56 2.50 0.38
C VAL A 45 -7.54 2.87 1.46
N GLY A 46 -6.25 2.92 1.10
CA GLY A 46 -5.19 3.18 2.07
C GLY A 46 -4.93 1.96 2.97
N GLU A 47 -4.76 2.20 4.26
CA GLU A 47 -4.47 1.15 5.24
C GLU A 47 -5.77 0.61 5.85
N LEU A 48 -6.47 -0.28 5.15
CA LEU A 48 -7.76 -0.83 5.55
C LEU A 48 -7.71 -1.55 6.91
N VAL A 49 -6.57 -2.07 7.31
CA VAL A 49 -6.34 -2.64 8.65
C VAL A 49 -6.66 -1.65 9.78
N ASN A 50 -6.62 -0.36 9.50
CA ASN A 50 -6.91 0.72 10.44
C ASN A 50 -8.33 1.29 10.28
N LEU A 51 -9.19 0.70 9.44
CA LEU A 51 -10.53 1.22 9.13
C LEU A 51 -11.37 1.48 10.38
N HIS A 52 -11.37 0.52 11.32
CA HIS A 52 -12.12 0.65 12.56
C HIS A 52 -11.76 1.94 13.30
N ARG A 53 -10.47 2.20 13.46
CA ARG A 53 -9.97 3.39 14.14
C ARG A 53 -10.15 4.65 13.29
N ALA A 54 -9.70 4.61 12.05
CA ALA A 54 -9.64 5.79 11.20
C ALA A 54 -11.00 6.21 10.63
N GLY A 55 -11.86 5.24 10.30
CA GLY A 55 -13.10 5.49 9.60
C GLY A 55 -14.37 5.35 10.44
N TRP A 56 -14.39 4.47 11.44
CA TRP A 56 -15.64 4.08 12.07
C TRP A 56 -15.78 4.39 13.57
N THR A 57 -14.68 4.49 14.34
CA THR A 57 -14.74 4.69 15.79
C THR A 57 -13.99 5.91 16.29
N ALA A 58 -12.66 6.02 16.03
CA ALA A 58 -11.86 7.12 16.57
C ALA A 58 -11.92 8.41 15.73
N ASN A 59 -12.70 8.41 14.67
CA ASN A 59 -13.08 9.58 13.89
C ASN A 59 -11.87 10.39 13.38
N GLU A 60 -10.91 9.69 12.75
CA GLU A 60 -9.80 10.35 12.06
C GLU A 60 -10.27 11.00 10.76
N ILE A 61 -9.51 11.99 10.28
CA ILE A 61 -9.85 12.70 9.04
C ILE A 61 -9.55 11.81 7.83
N CYS A 62 -10.54 11.56 6.98
CA CYS A 62 -10.41 10.93 5.68
C CYS A 62 -9.62 11.85 4.71
N ALA A 63 -9.05 11.29 3.64
CA ALA A 63 -8.36 12.08 2.62
C ALA A 63 -9.26 13.12 1.92
N CYS A 64 -10.57 12.93 1.92
CA CYS A 64 -11.54 13.92 1.41
C CYS A 64 -11.74 15.14 2.34
N GLY A 65 -11.07 15.19 3.50
CA GLY A 65 -11.16 16.27 4.48
C GLY A 65 -12.28 16.13 5.51
N LYS A 66 -13.26 15.23 5.32
CA LYS A 66 -14.32 14.94 6.28
C LYS A 66 -13.82 13.99 7.38
N LEU A 67 -14.45 14.00 8.55
CA LEU A 67 -14.24 12.96 9.54
C LEU A 67 -14.65 11.59 8.98
N GLY A 68 -14.00 10.52 9.43
CA GLY A 68 -14.25 9.17 8.89
C GLY A 68 -15.71 8.74 8.99
N THR A 69 -16.38 9.09 10.09
CA THR A 69 -17.81 8.83 10.33
C THR A 69 -18.74 9.70 9.49
N GLU A 70 -18.27 10.83 8.97
CA GLU A 70 -19.02 11.79 8.14
C GLU A 70 -18.69 11.64 6.64
N CYS A 71 -17.70 10.82 6.30
CA CYS A 71 -17.32 10.56 4.93
C CYS A 71 -18.38 9.72 4.23
N ASP A 72 -19.05 10.27 3.23
CA ASP A 72 -20.14 9.60 2.49
C ASP A 72 -19.72 8.24 1.93
N PHE A 73 -18.47 8.11 1.47
CA PHE A 73 -17.93 6.83 0.98
C PHE A 73 -17.88 5.79 2.10
N TRP A 74 -17.25 6.08 3.24
CA TRP A 74 -17.09 5.13 4.34
C TRP A 74 -18.40 4.84 5.06
N THR A 75 -19.35 5.78 5.06
CA THR A 75 -20.72 5.56 5.56
C THR A 75 -21.47 4.56 4.68
N ARG A 76 -21.40 4.70 3.33
CA ARG A 76 -21.97 3.71 2.39
C ARG A 76 -21.31 2.35 2.53
N VAL A 77 -19.99 2.28 2.66
CA VAL A 77 -19.25 1.04 2.89
C VAL A 77 -19.76 0.34 4.16
N LYS A 78 -19.90 1.08 5.27
CA LYS A 78 -20.40 0.50 6.54
C LYS A 78 -21.82 -0.05 6.39
N ALA A 79 -22.70 0.71 5.76
CA ALA A 79 -24.08 0.27 5.53
C ALA A 79 -24.13 -0.98 4.62
N ALA A 80 -23.35 -1.03 3.54
CA ALA A 80 -23.28 -2.19 2.66
C ALA A 80 -22.68 -3.41 3.35
N TRP A 81 -21.67 -3.22 4.20
CA TRP A 81 -21.06 -4.28 5.01
C TRP A 81 -22.07 -4.90 5.99
N LEU A 82 -22.78 -4.05 6.76
CA LEU A 82 -23.79 -4.52 7.73
C LEU A 82 -24.98 -5.26 7.05
N ARG A 83 -25.34 -4.88 5.82
CA ARG A 83 -26.35 -5.64 5.05
C ARG A 83 -25.89 -7.06 4.71
N ARG A 84 -24.58 -7.25 4.44
CA ARG A 84 -24.00 -8.56 4.09
C ARG A 84 -23.76 -9.43 5.30
N VAL A 85 -23.49 -8.83 6.44
CA VAL A 85 -23.20 -9.51 7.72
C VAL A 85 -24.02 -8.89 8.86
N PRO A 86 -25.36 -9.08 8.89
CA PRO A 86 -26.26 -8.37 9.81
C PRO A 86 -25.95 -8.61 11.31
N ALA A 87 -25.36 -9.77 11.65
CA ALA A 87 -24.97 -10.10 13.02
C ALA A 87 -23.61 -9.49 13.44
N ALA A 88 -22.87 -8.86 12.51
CA ALA A 88 -21.58 -8.28 12.82
C ALA A 88 -21.72 -6.90 13.47
N THR A 89 -20.81 -6.59 14.39
CA THR A 89 -20.60 -5.25 14.93
C THR A 89 -19.18 -4.79 14.63
N VAL A 90 -18.95 -3.48 14.60
CA VAL A 90 -17.60 -2.93 14.40
C VAL A 90 -16.64 -3.42 15.49
N GLU A 91 -17.11 -3.41 16.73
CA GLU A 91 -16.35 -3.85 17.91
C GLU A 91 -16.03 -5.35 17.84
N GLY A 92 -16.98 -6.18 17.43
CA GLY A 92 -16.80 -7.61 17.21
C GLY A 92 -15.78 -7.91 16.11
N TYR A 93 -15.87 -7.20 14.98
CA TYR A 93 -14.88 -7.30 13.89
C TYR A 93 -13.48 -6.93 14.34
N VAL A 94 -13.35 -5.85 15.11
CA VAL A 94 -12.06 -5.40 15.67
C VAL A 94 -11.49 -6.43 16.65
N ALA A 95 -12.32 -7.00 17.51
CA ALA A 95 -11.89 -8.03 18.46
C ALA A 95 -11.37 -9.29 17.74
N LEU A 96 -12.05 -9.72 16.68
CA LEU A 96 -11.59 -10.80 15.80
C LEU A 96 -10.28 -10.45 15.10
N GLN A 97 -10.17 -9.25 14.54
CA GLN A 97 -8.96 -8.77 13.87
C GLN A 97 -7.77 -8.77 14.82
N GLN A 98 -7.91 -8.23 16.03
CA GLN A 98 -6.84 -8.18 17.02
C GLN A 98 -6.37 -9.59 17.41
N ARG A 99 -7.30 -10.52 17.60
CA ARG A 99 -6.99 -11.90 17.94
C ARG A 99 -6.28 -12.65 16.82
N ILE A 100 -6.70 -12.44 15.59
CA ILE A 100 -6.25 -13.22 14.44
C ILE A 100 -5.03 -12.60 13.77
N GLU A 101 -5.00 -11.26 13.56
CA GLU A 101 -3.92 -10.57 12.84
C GLU A 101 -2.82 -10.02 13.75
N PHE A 102 -3.15 -9.58 14.98
CA PHE A 102 -2.23 -8.84 15.86
C PHE A 102 -1.85 -9.59 17.13
N TYR A 103 -2.03 -10.90 17.16
CA TYR A 103 -1.65 -11.68 18.31
C TYR A 103 -0.18 -11.42 18.69
N SER A 104 0.07 -11.04 19.95
CA SER A 104 1.41 -10.75 20.47
C SER A 104 2.27 -12.00 20.38
N GLY A 105 3.33 -11.99 19.56
CA GLY A 105 4.21 -13.12 19.43
C GLY A 105 5.10 -13.05 18.21
N LEU A 106 5.88 -14.09 18.02
CA LEU A 106 6.74 -14.25 16.86
C LEU A 106 5.86 -14.35 15.61
N GLY A 107 5.98 -13.40 14.67
CA GLY A 107 5.17 -13.35 13.43
C GLY A 107 5.23 -14.62 12.61
N LEU A 108 6.32 -15.41 12.73
CA LEU A 108 6.43 -16.74 12.12
C LEU A 108 5.43 -17.73 12.72
N ILE A 109 5.31 -17.78 14.05
CA ILE A 109 4.35 -18.65 14.74
C ILE A 109 2.93 -18.29 14.31
N GLN A 110 2.64 -17.00 14.21
CA GLN A 110 1.33 -16.53 13.75
C GLN A 110 1.04 -16.92 12.31
N LEU A 111 2.05 -16.83 11.42
CA LEU A 111 1.93 -17.29 10.04
C LEU A 111 1.65 -18.80 9.98
N LEU A 112 2.37 -19.62 10.76
CA LEU A 112 2.13 -21.06 10.86
C LEU A 112 0.73 -21.38 11.39
N ARG A 113 0.24 -20.64 12.39
CA ARG A 113 -1.13 -20.78 12.90
C ARG A 113 -2.17 -20.47 11.81
N MET A 114 -1.96 -19.39 11.04
CA MET A 114 -2.84 -19.06 9.91
C MET A 114 -2.81 -20.14 8.82
N LEU A 115 -1.65 -20.70 8.51
CA LEU A 115 -1.55 -21.78 7.54
C LEU A 115 -2.29 -23.05 8.00
N ARG A 116 -2.23 -23.36 9.30
CA ARG A 116 -2.99 -24.48 9.89
C ARG A 116 -4.50 -24.30 9.72
N GLN A 117 -5.02 -23.07 9.71
CA GLN A 117 -6.44 -22.78 9.48
C GLN A 117 -6.93 -23.23 8.09
N ARG A 118 -6.03 -23.52 7.14
CA ARG A 118 -6.42 -24.12 5.84
C ARG A 118 -6.89 -25.55 6.00
N ILE A 119 -6.37 -26.27 6.99
CA ILE A 119 -6.65 -27.70 7.23
C ILE A 119 -7.81 -27.84 8.21
N SER A 120 -7.76 -27.08 9.29
CA SER A 120 -8.77 -27.14 10.38
C SER A 120 -9.13 -25.70 10.80
N PRO A 121 -10.04 -25.02 10.08
CA PRO A 121 -10.44 -23.66 10.40
C PRO A 121 -11.32 -23.63 11.64
N THR A 122 -10.99 -22.71 12.56
CA THR A 122 -11.85 -22.45 13.73
C THR A 122 -13.08 -21.63 13.34
N PRO A 123 -14.21 -21.74 14.07
CA PRO A 123 -15.40 -20.93 13.79
C PRO A 123 -15.12 -19.42 13.82
N GLU A 124 -14.31 -18.94 14.75
CA GLU A 124 -13.90 -17.53 14.82
C GLU A 124 -13.11 -17.09 13.59
N PHE A 125 -12.21 -17.95 13.08
CA PHE A 125 -11.45 -17.65 11.88
C PHE A 125 -12.35 -17.59 10.65
N GLN A 126 -13.31 -18.52 10.52
CA GLN A 126 -14.29 -18.51 9.44
C GLN A 126 -15.18 -17.29 9.48
N ASP A 127 -15.64 -16.89 10.66
CA ASP A 127 -16.45 -15.69 10.85
C ASP A 127 -15.68 -14.43 10.45
N TYR A 128 -14.40 -14.32 10.88
CA TYR A 128 -13.55 -13.21 10.49
C TYR A 128 -13.29 -13.16 8.97
N LEU A 129 -13.09 -14.32 8.32
CA LEU A 129 -12.96 -14.38 6.86
C LEU A 129 -14.23 -13.89 6.16
N ARG A 130 -15.41 -14.37 6.58
CA ARG A 130 -16.70 -13.96 6.03
C ARG A 130 -16.92 -12.45 6.15
N GLN A 131 -16.67 -11.88 7.32
CA GLN A 131 -16.81 -10.43 7.57
C GLN A 131 -15.81 -9.62 6.76
N THR A 132 -14.56 -10.11 6.59
CA THR A 132 -13.52 -9.45 5.80
C THR A 132 -13.83 -9.51 4.30
N GLU A 133 -14.33 -10.64 3.80
CA GLU A 133 -14.76 -10.77 2.42
C GLU A 133 -15.93 -9.82 2.10
N ALA A 134 -16.94 -9.79 2.97
CA ALA A 134 -18.07 -8.86 2.89
C ALA A 134 -17.62 -7.39 2.90
N LEU A 135 -16.53 -7.06 3.61
CA LEU A 135 -15.98 -5.70 3.62
C LEU A 135 -15.40 -5.31 2.27
N TYR A 136 -14.63 -6.17 1.59
CA TYR A 136 -14.14 -5.88 0.24
C TYR A 136 -15.27 -5.77 -0.78
N GLN A 137 -16.29 -6.62 -0.68
CA GLN A 137 -17.50 -6.54 -1.51
C GLN A 137 -18.26 -5.23 -1.28
N ALA A 138 -18.40 -4.78 -0.03
CA ALA A 138 -19.03 -3.52 0.32
C ALA A 138 -18.25 -2.30 -0.22
N ILE A 139 -16.92 -2.37 -0.24
CA ILE A 139 -16.05 -1.33 -0.83
C ILE A 139 -16.26 -1.27 -2.35
N ALA A 140 -16.28 -2.42 -3.02
CA ALA A 140 -16.51 -2.50 -4.45
C ALA A 140 -17.89 -1.94 -4.82
N GLU A 141 -18.94 -2.32 -4.08
CA GLU A 141 -20.30 -1.79 -4.24
C GLU A 141 -20.36 -0.28 -4.04
N ALA A 142 -19.81 0.24 -2.94
CA ALA A 142 -19.86 1.66 -2.61
C ALA A 142 -19.06 2.54 -3.59
N SER A 143 -18.03 2.00 -4.22
CA SER A 143 -17.20 2.70 -5.20
C SER A 143 -17.71 2.53 -6.64
N GLY A 144 -18.49 1.49 -6.93
CA GLY A 144 -18.84 1.07 -8.29
C GLY A 144 -17.64 0.52 -9.08
N LYS A 145 -16.56 0.11 -8.40
CA LYS A 145 -15.31 -0.35 -9.03
C LYS A 145 -15.06 -1.82 -8.67
N SER A 146 -14.50 -2.58 -9.61
CA SER A 146 -14.29 -4.04 -9.49
C SER A 146 -13.02 -4.42 -8.72
N THR A 147 -12.11 -3.48 -8.50
CA THR A 147 -10.80 -3.72 -7.90
C THR A 147 -10.53 -2.78 -6.72
N VAL A 148 -10.04 -3.34 -5.62
CA VAL A 148 -9.68 -2.60 -4.40
C VAL A 148 -8.17 -2.69 -4.19
N VAL A 149 -7.49 -1.55 -4.02
CA VAL A 149 -6.11 -1.50 -3.54
C VAL A 149 -6.09 -1.26 -2.04
N ASP A 150 -5.52 -2.21 -1.29
CA ASP A 150 -5.32 -2.13 0.16
C ASP A 150 -3.82 -2.06 0.45
N SER A 151 -3.35 -0.95 0.98
CA SER A 151 -1.95 -0.70 1.32
C SER A 151 -1.65 -0.86 2.82
N SER A 152 -2.34 -1.76 3.50
CA SER A 152 -2.16 -2.05 4.93
C SER A 152 -0.77 -2.52 5.31
N LYS A 153 0.01 -3.06 4.40
CA LYS A 153 1.41 -3.49 4.52
C LYS A 153 1.65 -4.73 5.40
N HIS A 154 0.67 -5.14 6.18
CA HIS A 154 0.82 -6.18 7.19
C HIS A 154 0.92 -7.59 6.54
N PRO A 155 2.05 -8.34 6.66
CA PRO A 155 2.20 -9.63 5.97
C PRO A 155 1.17 -10.67 6.40
N LEU A 156 0.81 -10.72 7.70
CA LEU A 156 -0.17 -11.67 8.22
C LEU A 156 -1.57 -11.42 7.65
N ARG A 157 -1.95 -10.16 7.44
CA ARG A 157 -3.20 -9.84 6.71
C ARG A 157 -3.14 -10.35 5.27
N GLY A 158 -2.01 -10.17 4.57
CA GLY A 158 -1.82 -10.75 3.24
C GLY A 158 -1.99 -12.28 3.22
N ALA A 159 -1.47 -12.97 4.25
CA ALA A 159 -1.66 -14.41 4.42
C ALA A 159 -3.13 -14.78 4.70
N LEU A 160 -3.83 -13.99 5.51
CA LEU A 160 -5.27 -14.15 5.78
C LEU A 160 -6.09 -14.01 4.50
N LEU A 161 -5.86 -12.93 3.72
CA LEU A 161 -6.59 -12.69 2.49
C LEU A 161 -6.45 -13.83 1.48
N ALA A 162 -5.35 -14.59 1.54
CA ALA A 162 -5.17 -15.79 0.72
C ALA A 162 -6.16 -16.93 1.02
N HIS A 163 -6.95 -16.85 2.10
CA HIS A 163 -8.01 -17.80 2.44
C HIS A 163 -9.38 -17.40 1.89
N LEU A 164 -9.56 -16.14 1.48
CA LEU A 164 -10.82 -15.65 0.93
C LEU A 164 -11.11 -16.30 -0.43
N ARG A 165 -12.32 -16.84 -0.60
CA ARG A 165 -12.74 -17.54 -1.83
C ARG A 165 -13.39 -16.59 -2.84
N GLY A 166 -14.11 -15.58 -2.37
CA GLY A 166 -14.78 -14.56 -3.19
C GLY A 166 -13.86 -13.41 -3.64
N VAL A 167 -12.53 -13.52 -3.39
CA VAL A 167 -11.55 -12.50 -3.73
C VAL A 167 -10.51 -13.03 -4.72
N ASP A 168 -10.26 -12.28 -5.82
CA ASP A 168 -9.10 -12.47 -6.70
C ASP A 168 -7.92 -11.68 -6.14
N LEU A 169 -7.11 -12.32 -5.28
CA LEU A 169 -6.01 -11.69 -4.56
C LEU A 169 -4.75 -11.57 -5.43
N ARG A 170 -4.21 -10.35 -5.54
CA ARG A 170 -2.91 -10.02 -6.11
C ARG A 170 -2.02 -9.38 -5.06
N LEU A 171 -0.79 -9.86 -4.89
CA LEU A 171 0.13 -9.40 -3.85
C LEU A 171 1.25 -8.56 -4.48
N ILE A 172 1.45 -7.35 -3.99
CA ILE A 172 2.59 -6.52 -4.35
C ILE A 172 3.50 -6.37 -3.13
N HIS A 173 4.67 -7.02 -3.16
CA HIS A 173 5.70 -6.82 -2.15
C HIS A 173 6.51 -5.57 -2.49
N LEU A 174 6.13 -4.45 -1.87
CA LEU A 174 6.82 -3.17 -2.05
C LEU A 174 8.01 -3.08 -1.10
N VAL A 175 9.21 -3.09 -1.67
CA VAL A 175 10.47 -2.98 -0.94
C VAL A 175 11.09 -1.60 -1.19
N ARG A 176 11.70 -1.03 -0.16
CA ARG A 176 12.54 0.17 -0.25
C ARG A 176 13.86 -0.08 0.46
N ASP A 177 14.91 0.61 0.05
CA ASP A 177 16.22 0.52 0.70
C ASP A 177 16.12 0.72 2.23
N ALA A 178 16.70 -0.21 3.00
CA ALA A 178 16.64 -0.16 4.47
C ALA A 178 17.21 1.16 5.02
N ARG A 179 18.22 1.74 4.36
CA ARG A 179 18.84 3.01 4.73
C ARG A 179 17.86 4.17 4.57
N ALA A 180 17.08 4.16 3.48
CA ALA A 180 16.00 5.13 3.24
C ALA A 180 14.85 5.01 4.26
N VAL A 181 14.46 3.78 4.57
CA VAL A 181 13.44 3.50 5.59
C VAL A 181 13.94 3.94 6.98
N THR A 182 15.19 3.63 7.33
CA THR A 182 15.81 4.05 8.59
C THR A 182 15.85 5.57 8.71
N TRP A 183 16.28 6.28 7.67
CA TRP A 183 16.25 7.74 7.64
C TRP A 183 14.83 8.30 7.84
N SER A 184 13.86 7.75 7.14
CA SER A 184 12.45 8.18 7.30
C SER A 184 11.90 7.92 8.71
N ARG A 185 12.34 6.88 9.40
CA ARG A 185 11.93 6.53 10.78
C ARG A 185 12.68 7.28 11.88
N LYS A 186 13.79 7.93 11.56
CA LYS A 186 14.50 8.84 12.46
C LYS A 186 13.82 10.20 12.60
N LYS A 187 12.90 10.54 11.67
CA LYS A 187 12.15 11.79 11.72
C LYS A 187 11.01 11.68 12.72
N SER A 188 10.95 12.60 13.68
CA SER A 188 9.77 12.78 14.54
C SER A 188 8.79 13.74 13.88
N LEU A 189 7.49 13.53 14.12
CA LEU A 189 6.45 14.44 13.68
C LEU A 189 5.48 14.67 14.84
N GLN A 190 5.11 15.92 15.06
CA GLN A 190 4.05 16.28 16.00
C GLN A 190 2.68 15.91 15.40
N ALA A 191 1.72 15.60 16.28
CA ALA A 191 0.35 15.41 15.84
C ALA A 191 -0.19 16.67 15.17
N ASN A 192 -0.72 16.50 13.98
CA ASN A 192 -1.39 17.58 13.22
C ASN A 192 -2.44 16.90 12.33
N LYS A 193 -3.66 16.75 12.87
CA LYS A 193 -4.74 16.00 12.19
C LYS A 193 -5.10 16.57 10.81
N PRO A 194 -5.25 17.88 10.63
CA PRO A 194 -5.54 18.46 9.32
C PRO A 194 -4.48 18.13 8.26
N SER A 195 -3.21 18.04 8.67
CA SER A 195 -2.12 17.63 7.75
C SER A 195 -1.97 16.12 7.60
N GLY A 196 -2.85 15.30 8.19
CA GLY A 196 -2.84 13.84 8.11
C GLY A 196 -1.95 13.15 9.11
N VAL A 197 -1.35 13.85 10.08
CA VAL A 197 -0.60 13.27 11.19
C VAL A 197 -1.52 13.09 12.38
N GLN A 198 -2.21 11.95 12.44
CA GLN A 198 -3.26 11.70 13.46
C GLN A 198 -2.71 11.57 14.88
N ALA A 199 -1.47 11.07 15.04
CA ALA A 199 -0.77 10.95 16.31
C ALA A 199 0.71 11.31 16.13
N ALA A 200 1.35 11.75 17.22
CA ALA A 200 2.77 12.05 17.21
C ALA A 200 3.60 10.81 16.83
N ILE A 201 4.51 10.97 15.89
CA ILE A 201 5.42 9.91 15.44
C ILE A 201 6.77 10.15 16.13
N LYS A 202 7.17 9.21 16.98
CA LYS A 202 8.48 9.25 17.66
C LYS A 202 9.59 8.72 16.74
N ALA A 203 10.74 9.38 16.77
CA ALA A 203 11.94 8.88 16.12
C ALA A 203 12.32 7.49 16.64
N ARG A 204 12.86 6.64 15.77
CA ARG A 204 13.32 5.29 16.13
C ARG A 204 14.82 5.15 15.85
N PRO A 205 15.58 4.44 16.70
CA PRO A 205 16.99 4.19 16.43
C PRO A 205 17.19 3.31 15.19
N ALA A 206 18.38 3.40 14.59
CA ALA A 206 18.69 2.72 13.34
C ALA A 206 18.56 1.20 13.44
N TRP A 207 19.14 0.60 14.51
CA TRP A 207 19.08 -0.86 14.72
C TRP A 207 17.64 -1.40 14.78
N TYR A 208 16.76 -0.70 15.50
CA TYR A 208 15.34 -1.07 15.57
C TYR A 208 14.65 -0.95 14.22
N SER A 209 14.97 0.11 13.47
CA SER A 209 14.36 0.40 12.17
C SER A 209 14.74 -0.64 11.12
N VAL A 210 16.03 -1.06 11.09
CA VAL A 210 16.49 -2.08 10.14
C VAL A 210 16.05 -3.49 10.55
N ALA A 211 16.03 -3.82 11.85
CA ALA A 211 15.51 -5.10 12.33
C ALA A 211 14.02 -5.27 11.98
N TYR A 212 13.22 -4.23 12.23
CA TYR A 212 11.82 -4.18 11.81
C TYR A 212 11.68 -4.34 10.28
N TRP A 213 12.49 -3.60 9.50
CA TRP A 213 12.49 -3.69 8.04
C TRP A 213 12.80 -5.10 7.56
N ALA A 214 13.84 -5.72 8.10
CA ALA A 214 14.24 -7.08 7.74
C ALA A 214 13.15 -8.10 8.08
N PHE A 215 12.60 -8.02 9.29
CA PHE A 215 11.56 -8.93 9.78
C PHE A 215 10.29 -8.87 8.91
N ILE A 216 9.77 -7.66 8.66
CA ILE A 216 8.56 -7.48 7.86
C ILE A 216 8.78 -7.94 6.41
N ASN A 217 9.92 -7.61 5.82
CA ASN A 217 10.20 -8.02 4.44
C ASN A 217 10.42 -9.54 4.33
N LEU A 218 11.03 -10.19 5.33
CA LEU A 218 11.15 -11.64 5.38
C LEU A 218 9.78 -12.32 5.43
N LEU A 219 8.89 -11.89 6.32
CA LEU A 219 7.51 -12.39 6.37
C LEU A 219 6.77 -12.14 5.05
N SER A 220 6.98 -10.97 4.43
CA SER A 220 6.38 -10.63 3.14
C SER A 220 6.84 -11.57 2.03
N VAL A 221 8.14 -11.92 1.99
CA VAL A 221 8.67 -12.94 1.06
C VAL A 221 7.97 -14.27 1.28
N MET A 222 7.85 -14.74 2.53
CA MET A 222 7.19 -16.01 2.84
C MET A 222 5.73 -16.02 2.38
N VAL A 223 4.98 -14.93 2.60
CA VAL A 223 3.59 -14.81 2.15
C VAL A 223 3.49 -14.80 0.62
N CYS A 224 4.39 -14.08 -0.06
CA CYS A 224 4.44 -14.08 -1.53
C CYS A 224 4.77 -15.44 -2.12
N LEU A 225 5.61 -16.24 -1.48
CA LEU A 225 5.91 -17.61 -1.91
C LEU A 225 4.69 -18.53 -1.87
N LEU A 226 3.74 -18.31 -0.93
CA LEU A 226 2.49 -19.06 -0.86
C LEU A 226 1.56 -18.81 -2.07
N ARG A 227 1.74 -17.67 -2.75
CA ARG A 227 0.95 -17.20 -3.89
C ARG A 227 1.85 -16.67 -5.01
N TRP A 228 2.97 -17.35 -5.28
CA TRP A 228 4.04 -16.85 -6.14
C TRP A 228 3.58 -16.40 -7.54
N ARG A 229 2.58 -17.10 -8.15
CA ARG A 229 2.01 -16.73 -9.46
C ARG A 229 1.17 -15.43 -9.43
N GLN A 230 0.65 -15.05 -8.27
CA GLN A 230 -0.16 -13.85 -8.06
C GLN A 230 0.60 -12.77 -7.29
N SER A 231 1.93 -12.91 -7.20
CA SER A 231 2.79 -12.00 -6.43
C SER A 231 3.82 -11.32 -7.32
N LEU A 232 4.09 -10.04 -7.02
CA LEU A 232 5.14 -9.27 -7.67
C LEU A 232 5.96 -8.52 -6.63
N ARG A 233 7.30 -8.56 -6.74
CA ARG A 233 8.15 -7.65 -5.99
C ARG A 233 8.40 -6.39 -6.81
N VAL A 234 8.13 -5.24 -6.19
CA VAL A 234 8.38 -3.90 -6.72
C VAL A 234 9.37 -3.21 -5.79
N ARG A 235 10.45 -2.65 -6.33
CA ARG A 235 11.35 -1.78 -5.57
C ARG A 235 10.89 -0.34 -5.76
N TYR A 236 10.77 0.39 -4.65
CA TYR A 236 10.37 1.81 -4.69
C TYR A 236 11.25 2.62 -5.64
N GLU A 237 12.56 2.36 -5.58
CA GLU A 237 13.54 3.08 -6.38
C GLU A 237 13.42 2.81 -7.88
N ASP A 238 13.12 1.57 -8.27
CA ASP A 238 12.90 1.22 -9.67
C ASP A 238 11.59 1.86 -10.16
N PHE A 239 10.54 1.81 -9.32
CA PHE A 239 9.25 2.42 -9.62
C PHE A 239 9.33 3.95 -9.84
N VAL A 240 10.15 4.67 -9.07
CA VAL A 240 10.29 6.12 -9.23
C VAL A 240 11.23 6.51 -10.37
N VAL A 241 12.12 5.62 -10.81
CA VAL A 241 13.04 5.83 -11.93
C VAL A 241 12.39 5.44 -13.27
N ASP A 242 11.72 4.29 -13.31
CA ASP A 242 11.01 3.78 -14.48
C ASP A 242 9.56 3.39 -14.12
N PRO A 243 8.67 4.37 -13.93
CA PRO A 243 7.28 4.10 -13.60
C PRO A 243 6.54 3.34 -14.72
N ARG A 244 6.94 3.54 -16.00
CA ARG A 244 6.31 2.84 -17.13
C ARG A 244 6.63 1.35 -17.11
N GLY A 245 7.89 0.98 -16.95
CA GLY A 245 8.29 -0.43 -16.88
C GLY A 245 7.71 -1.14 -15.68
N GLU A 246 7.73 -0.50 -14.50
CA GLU A 246 7.15 -1.11 -13.29
C GLU A 246 5.63 -1.23 -13.35
N LEU A 247 4.91 -0.24 -13.90
CA LEU A 247 3.46 -0.35 -14.11
C LEU A 247 3.10 -1.41 -15.14
N ALA A 248 3.90 -1.63 -16.19
CA ALA A 248 3.69 -2.73 -17.13
C ALA A 248 3.83 -4.10 -16.45
N ARG A 249 4.79 -4.28 -15.54
CA ARG A 249 4.94 -5.49 -14.73
C ARG A 249 3.74 -5.70 -13.80
N ILE A 250 3.26 -4.62 -13.17
CA ILE A 250 2.06 -4.63 -12.30
C ILE A 250 0.82 -4.98 -13.15
N SER A 251 0.67 -4.41 -14.34
CA SER A 251 -0.41 -4.71 -15.29
C SER A 251 -0.52 -6.19 -15.57
N HIS A 252 0.61 -6.83 -15.85
CA HIS A 252 0.67 -8.27 -16.13
C HIS A 252 0.15 -9.13 -14.96
N VAL A 253 0.59 -8.82 -13.73
CA VAL A 253 0.19 -9.60 -12.54
C VAL A 253 -1.23 -9.28 -12.10
N CYS A 254 -1.65 -8.00 -12.20
CA CYS A 254 -2.97 -7.56 -11.75
C CYS A 254 -4.06 -7.75 -12.81
N GLY A 255 -3.71 -7.98 -14.08
CA GLY A 255 -4.67 -8.11 -15.18
C GLY A 255 -5.44 -6.80 -15.45
N LEU A 256 -4.76 -5.65 -15.30
CA LEU A 256 -5.30 -4.32 -15.53
C LEU A 256 -4.29 -3.52 -16.37
N ASP A 257 -4.77 -2.69 -17.29
CA ASP A 257 -3.90 -1.86 -18.13
C ASP A 257 -3.62 -0.49 -17.49
N TYR A 258 -2.41 -0.31 -16.98
CA TYR A 258 -1.94 0.94 -16.37
C TYR A 258 -1.22 1.88 -17.37
N ALA A 259 -1.31 1.67 -18.69
CA ALA A 259 -0.59 2.51 -19.67
C ALA A 259 -1.00 3.99 -19.59
N ALA A 260 -2.29 4.28 -19.44
CA ALA A 260 -2.78 5.65 -19.27
C ALA A 260 -2.27 6.31 -17.97
N THR A 261 -2.24 5.55 -16.85
CA THR A 261 -1.69 6.03 -15.58
C THR A 261 -0.18 6.29 -15.69
N ALA A 262 0.56 5.42 -16.38
CA ALA A 262 1.99 5.61 -16.65
C ALA A 262 2.23 6.89 -17.46
N GLN A 263 1.42 7.13 -18.49
CA GLN A 263 1.51 8.34 -19.30
C GLN A 263 1.24 9.61 -18.49
N ALA A 264 0.21 9.59 -17.62
CA ALA A 264 -0.08 10.71 -16.72
C ALA A 264 1.08 11.03 -15.78
N LEU A 265 1.74 9.98 -15.21
CA LEU A 265 2.94 10.15 -14.37
C LEU A 265 4.11 10.78 -15.14
N LEU A 266 4.38 10.32 -16.35
CA LEU A 266 5.47 10.83 -17.20
C LEU A 266 5.23 12.28 -17.63
N SER A 267 3.96 12.66 -17.79
CA SER A 267 3.54 14.04 -18.11
C SER A 267 3.41 14.93 -16.88
N ASN A 268 3.85 14.47 -15.69
CA ASN A 268 3.71 15.16 -14.40
C ASN A 268 2.27 15.59 -14.07
N GLN A 269 1.27 14.89 -14.61
CA GLN A 269 -0.12 15.16 -14.27
C GLN A 269 -0.40 14.78 -12.82
N PRO A 270 -1.11 15.61 -12.04
CA PRO A 270 -1.42 15.32 -10.65
C PRO A 270 -2.42 14.16 -10.56
N LEU A 271 -2.08 13.14 -9.78
CA LEU A 271 -2.93 12.00 -9.52
C LEU A 271 -3.94 12.33 -8.42
N LYS A 272 -5.19 11.99 -8.63
CA LYS A 272 -6.28 12.23 -7.66
C LYS A 272 -6.14 11.31 -6.44
N VAL A 273 -6.46 11.85 -5.28
CA VAL A 273 -6.60 11.10 -4.03
C VAL A 273 -8.08 11.16 -3.61
N GLU A 274 -8.74 10.02 -3.53
CA GLU A 274 -10.18 9.94 -3.23
C GLU A 274 -10.43 9.81 -1.71
N HIS A 275 -10.58 8.58 -1.20
CA HIS A 275 -10.97 8.31 0.18
C HIS A 275 -10.03 7.36 0.95
N PRO A 276 -8.71 7.31 0.69
CA PRO A 276 -7.84 6.44 1.48
C PRO A 276 -7.85 6.88 2.95
N ILE A 277 -7.88 5.87 3.83
CA ILE A 277 -7.80 6.07 5.27
C ILE A 277 -6.42 5.67 5.80
N ALA A 278 -5.99 6.30 6.87
CA ALA A 278 -4.68 6.10 7.50
C ALA A 278 -3.52 6.23 6.48
N GLY A 279 -2.30 5.87 6.86
CA GLY A 279 -1.15 5.97 5.98
C GLY A 279 -0.40 7.31 6.06
N ASN A 280 0.36 7.64 5.02
CA ASN A 280 1.19 8.84 4.99
C ASN A 280 0.35 10.10 4.77
N ARG A 281 0.79 11.23 5.37
CA ARG A 281 0.18 12.56 5.20
C ARG A 281 0.01 13.01 3.74
N MET A 282 0.77 12.43 2.81
CA MET A 282 0.63 12.67 1.37
C MET A 282 -0.82 12.51 0.88
N ARG A 283 -1.60 11.59 1.47
CA ARG A 283 -3.01 11.39 1.16
C ARG A 283 -3.89 12.64 1.36
N MET A 284 -3.45 13.61 2.20
CA MET A 284 -4.20 14.83 2.50
C MET A 284 -3.94 15.96 1.49
N GLN A 285 -3.09 15.73 0.48
CA GLN A 285 -2.73 16.79 -0.49
C GLN A 285 -3.73 16.92 -1.64
N GLY A 286 -4.81 16.09 -1.67
CA GLY A 286 -5.82 16.10 -2.74
C GLY A 286 -5.29 15.57 -4.07
N SER A 287 -4.04 15.86 -4.40
CA SER A 287 -3.33 15.33 -5.57
C SER A 287 -1.86 15.06 -5.25
N VAL A 288 -1.28 14.10 -5.95
CA VAL A 288 0.09 13.64 -5.73
C VAL A 288 0.85 13.61 -7.06
N THR A 289 2.10 14.08 -7.02
CA THR A 289 3.07 13.93 -8.11
C THR A 289 4.19 12.99 -7.69
N LEU A 290 4.76 12.27 -8.65
CA LEU A 290 5.88 11.36 -8.41
C LEU A 290 7.15 12.17 -8.12
N LYS A 291 7.62 12.15 -6.87
CA LYS A 291 8.88 12.78 -6.46
C LYS A 291 9.80 11.74 -5.83
N PRO A 292 10.96 11.43 -6.44
CA PRO A 292 11.94 10.54 -5.85
C PRO A 292 12.50 11.10 -4.53
N ASP A 293 12.60 10.26 -3.50
CA ASP A 293 13.17 10.63 -2.20
C ASP A 293 14.54 9.95 -2.02
N TRP A 294 15.60 10.74 -2.27
CA TRP A 294 17.00 10.33 -2.12
C TRP A 294 17.71 11.00 -0.93
N GLU A 295 16.99 11.76 -0.11
CA GLU A 295 17.54 12.57 0.99
C GLU A 295 18.47 11.77 1.95
N TRP A 296 18.18 10.49 2.17
CA TRP A 296 18.95 9.62 3.03
C TRP A 296 20.42 9.44 2.57
N ARG A 297 20.68 9.58 1.28
CA ARG A 297 22.02 9.41 0.70
C ARG A 297 23.00 10.44 1.24
N ASP A 298 22.51 11.61 1.52
CA ASP A 298 23.33 12.74 1.99
C ASP A 298 23.21 12.91 3.52
N LYS A 299 22.03 12.65 4.09
CA LYS A 299 21.71 12.99 5.49
C LYS A 299 21.81 11.84 6.49
N LEU A 300 21.82 10.56 6.07
CA LEU A 300 21.93 9.44 6.99
C LEU A 300 23.39 9.33 7.49
N PRO A 301 23.64 9.38 8.82
CA PRO A 301 24.98 9.26 9.38
C PRO A 301 25.68 7.95 8.98
N ALA A 302 27.01 7.99 8.86
CA ALA A 302 27.82 6.83 8.48
C ALA A 302 27.64 5.64 9.44
N GLY A 303 27.59 5.90 10.76
CA GLY A 303 27.31 4.86 11.75
C GLY A 303 25.97 4.16 11.56
N ASP A 304 24.90 4.93 11.24
CA ASP A 304 23.59 4.34 10.96
C ASP A 304 23.58 3.52 9.66
N ARG A 305 24.39 3.93 8.65
CA ARG A 305 24.57 3.14 7.42
C ARG A 305 25.27 1.81 7.72
N ALA A 306 26.29 1.82 8.58
CA ALA A 306 26.98 0.61 9.04
C ALA A 306 25.99 -0.32 9.76
N VAL A 307 25.18 0.21 10.68
CA VAL A 307 24.11 -0.55 11.37
C VAL A 307 23.14 -1.19 10.36
N CYS A 308 22.73 -0.46 9.32
CA CYS A 308 21.87 -1.03 8.28
C CYS A 308 22.53 -2.21 7.54
N TRP A 309 23.84 -2.16 7.30
CA TRP A 309 24.57 -3.26 6.67
C TRP A 309 24.78 -4.44 7.62
N ILE A 310 25.06 -4.20 8.90
CA ILE A 310 25.28 -5.26 9.90
C ILE A 310 23.98 -6.07 10.10
N PHE A 311 22.84 -5.41 10.30
CA PHE A 311 21.58 -6.09 10.62
C PHE A 311 20.72 -6.44 9.40
N GLY A 312 20.88 -5.75 8.29
CA GLY A 312 20.03 -5.92 7.10
C GLY A 312 20.79 -6.23 5.81
N GLY A 313 22.13 -6.29 5.86
CA GLY A 313 22.99 -6.40 4.66
C GLY A 313 22.66 -7.59 3.78
N TRP A 314 22.45 -8.76 4.38
CA TRP A 314 22.07 -9.98 3.66
C TRP A 314 20.78 -9.81 2.85
N LEU A 315 19.77 -9.13 3.41
CA LEU A 315 18.50 -8.89 2.73
C LEU A 315 18.59 -7.72 1.74
N LEU A 316 19.41 -6.69 2.04
CA LEU A 316 19.76 -5.65 1.08
C LEU A 316 20.42 -6.24 -0.19
N LEU A 317 21.33 -7.20 -0.02
CA LEU A 317 21.95 -7.93 -1.13
C LEU A 317 20.91 -8.74 -1.91
N ALA A 318 20.08 -9.52 -1.21
CA ALA A 318 19.03 -10.35 -1.83
C ALA A 318 17.99 -9.52 -2.61
N PHE A 319 17.75 -8.26 -2.21
CA PHE A 319 16.87 -7.34 -2.92
C PHE A 319 17.61 -6.48 -3.97
N GLY A 320 18.91 -6.66 -4.18
CA GLY A 320 19.68 -5.96 -5.21
C GLY A 320 20.09 -4.53 -4.85
N TYR A 321 20.18 -4.20 -3.55
CA TYR A 321 20.61 -2.87 -3.08
C TYR A 321 22.13 -2.69 -2.96
N TRP A 322 22.93 -3.60 -3.50
CA TRP A 322 24.40 -3.50 -3.53
C TRP A 322 24.91 -2.60 -4.66
N ARG A 323 24.18 -2.47 -5.76
CA ARG A 323 24.51 -1.55 -6.86
C ARG A 323 24.10 -0.11 -6.51
N ARG A 324 24.95 0.87 -6.84
CA ARG A 324 24.55 2.27 -6.79
C ARG A 324 23.45 2.49 -7.84
N GLN A 325 22.26 2.84 -7.39
CA GLN A 325 21.19 3.25 -8.29
C GLN A 325 21.50 4.64 -8.82
N ALA A 326 21.40 4.82 -10.16
CA ALA A 326 21.51 6.12 -10.76
C ALA A 326 20.43 7.07 -10.19
N ARG A 327 20.81 8.31 -9.88
CA ARG A 327 19.79 9.35 -9.64
C ARG A 327 19.14 9.63 -11.00
N PRO A 328 17.80 9.76 -11.09
CA PRO A 328 17.19 10.28 -12.30
C PRO A 328 17.80 11.64 -12.58
N VAL A 329 18.21 11.86 -13.82
CA VAL A 329 18.70 13.17 -14.27
C VAL A 329 17.50 14.11 -14.21
N THR A 330 17.49 15.04 -13.25
CA THR A 330 16.48 16.09 -13.20
C THR A 330 16.63 16.95 -14.45
N GLN A 331 15.55 17.11 -15.22
CA GLN A 331 15.53 17.91 -16.46
C GLN A 331 15.96 19.38 -16.28
N ASN A 332 16.07 19.90 -15.06
CA ASN A 332 16.52 21.26 -14.76
C ASN A 332 18.02 21.53 -15.03
N SER A 333 18.83 20.52 -15.35
CA SER A 333 20.25 20.74 -15.69
C SER A 333 20.50 20.96 -17.19
N ARG A 334 19.46 20.89 -18.05
CA ARG A 334 19.62 21.15 -19.48
C ARG A 334 19.30 22.59 -19.90
N GLU A 335 18.64 23.38 -19.05
CA GLU A 335 18.33 24.79 -19.38
C GLU A 335 19.42 25.77 -18.96
N SER A 336 20.41 25.39 -18.15
CA SER A 336 21.49 26.28 -17.70
C SER A 336 22.76 26.22 -18.57
N THR A 337 22.82 25.37 -19.61
CA THR A 337 23.96 25.28 -20.54
C THR A 337 23.65 25.79 -21.95
N GLY A 338 22.46 26.34 -22.17
CA GLY A 338 22.00 26.81 -23.47
C GLY A 338 22.03 28.34 -23.70
N ILE A 339 22.49 29.12 -22.73
CA ILE A 339 22.59 30.60 -22.89
C ILE A 339 23.99 31.05 -22.51
N ALA A 340 24.98 30.73 -23.37
CA ALA A 340 26.27 31.39 -23.41
C ALA A 340 26.97 31.05 -24.72
N ASP A 341 26.42 31.46 -25.87
CA ASP A 341 27.20 31.65 -27.08
C ASP A 341 26.37 32.39 -28.17
N GLN A 342 25.97 33.63 -27.92
CA GLN A 342 25.56 34.57 -28.96
C GLN A 342 25.74 36.01 -28.46
N SER A 343 27.02 36.43 -28.25
CA SER A 343 27.35 37.84 -28.21
C SER A 343 28.85 38.04 -28.45
N MET A 344 29.31 37.77 -29.66
CA MET A 344 30.56 38.33 -30.19
C MET A 344 30.60 38.10 -31.70
N THR A 345 29.88 38.93 -32.45
CA THR A 345 30.25 39.29 -33.82
C THR A 345 29.31 40.38 -34.30
N THR A 346 29.68 41.63 -34.10
CA THR A 346 29.51 42.74 -35.08
C THR A 346 30.14 43.98 -34.47
N GLY A 347 31.23 44.38 -35.05
CA GLY A 347 31.88 45.65 -34.73
C GLY A 347 33.24 45.81 -35.40
N ARG A 348 33.25 46.02 -36.72
CA ARG A 348 34.29 46.83 -37.42
C ARG A 348 33.96 46.89 -38.91
N ALA A 349 33.49 48.04 -39.35
CA ALA A 349 33.99 48.66 -40.56
C ALA A 349 33.30 49.99 -40.82
N ALA A 350 34.13 51.04 -40.98
CA ALA A 350 33.94 52.39 -41.45
C ALA A 350 33.43 53.47 -40.52
#